data_71bef99c75b5e232f2d4a18bd8be8710
#
_entry.id   71bef99c75b5e232f2d4a18bd8be8710
#
_cell.length_a   1.000
_cell.length_b   1.000
_cell.length_c   1.000
_cell.angle_alpha   90.00
_cell.angle_beta   90.00
_cell.angle_gamma   90.00
#
_symmetry.space_group_name_H-M   'P 1'
#
loop_
_entity.id
_entity.type
_entity.pdbx_description
1 polymer ?
#
loop_
_entity_poly.entity_id
_entity_poly.type
_entity_poly.pdbx_seq_one_letter_code
_entity_poly.pdbx_strand_id
1 'polypeptide(L)'
;IALFEASWFPLPPDILLIALCLGATKKSFRFASLCLVGSILGAMLGYAIGHFLWIAPDGEPTAIANFFYDHVFSVESFNNVGNLYDKYNFWIVFTAGFTPLPYKIFTITGGLFHINFVMFIIASIVSRGLRFFLIAGLIWKFGAPIKTFIDKYFNLLAIAFTVLLVGSFFLIGKLL
;
A
#
# COMPACT_ATOMS: atom_id res chain seq x y z
N ILE A 1 13.28 2.65 -1.11
CA ILE A 1 12.14 2.73 -2.03
C ILE A 1 10.86 2.33 -1.29
N ALA A 2 10.75 1.14 -0.64
CA ALA A 2 9.55 0.72 0.08
C ALA A 2 9.08 1.74 1.16
N LEU A 3 10.01 2.43 1.80
CA LEU A 3 9.72 3.52 2.75
C LEU A 3 9.14 4.75 2.02
N PHE A 4 9.75 5.15 0.91
CA PHE A 4 9.32 6.31 0.14
C PHE A 4 8.00 6.07 -0.61
N GLU A 5 7.71 4.84 -1.05
CA GLU A 5 6.44 4.49 -1.68
C GLU A 5 5.26 4.64 -0.72
N ALA A 6 5.44 4.18 0.51
CA ALA A 6 4.39 4.30 1.52
C ALA A 6 4.15 5.76 1.98
N SER A 7 5.07 6.69 1.64
CA SER A 7 4.95 8.12 1.97
C SER A 7 4.73 9.02 0.76
N TRP A 8 5.46 8.85 -0.36
CA TRP A 8 5.43 9.82 -1.48
C TRP A 8 5.54 9.21 -2.89
N PHE A 9 6.33 8.16 -3.11
CA PHE A 9 6.78 7.74 -4.45
C PHE A 9 5.79 6.77 -5.16
N PRO A 10 5.52 6.91 -6.48
CA PRO A 10 4.50 6.13 -7.19
C PRO A 10 4.95 4.74 -7.64
N LEU A 11 6.21 4.33 -7.41
CA LEU A 11 6.72 3.03 -7.86
C LEU A 11 6.40 1.92 -6.85
N PRO A 12 5.61 0.91 -7.23
CA PRO A 12 5.33 -0.24 -6.36
C PRO A 12 6.63 -0.95 -5.94
N PRO A 13 6.85 -1.19 -4.65
CA PRO A 13 8.04 -1.91 -4.16
C PRO A 13 8.08 -3.34 -4.65
N ASP A 14 6.94 -3.89 -5.07
CA ASP A 14 6.83 -5.24 -5.61
C ASP A 14 7.71 -5.45 -6.85
N ILE A 15 7.77 -4.47 -7.76
CA ILE A 15 8.59 -4.55 -8.98
C ILE A 15 10.06 -4.68 -8.61
N LEU A 16 10.53 -3.87 -7.65
CA LEU A 16 11.91 -3.93 -7.18
C LEU A 16 12.16 -5.24 -6.42
N LEU A 17 11.23 -5.68 -5.57
CA LEU A 17 11.33 -6.95 -4.86
C LEU A 17 11.44 -8.12 -5.83
N ILE A 18 10.60 -8.17 -6.86
CA ILE A 18 10.65 -9.20 -7.92
C ILE A 18 12.02 -9.18 -8.60
N ALA A 19 12.50 -8.02 -9.04
CA ALA A 19 13.80 -7.90 -9.70
C ALA A 19 14.97 -8.38 -8.81
N LEU A 20 14.98 -8.00 -7.53
CA LEU A 20 16.00 -8.43 -6.57
C LEU A 20 15.92 -9.93 -6.28
N CYS A 21 14.71 -10.48 -6.14
CA CYS A 21 14.50 -11.91 -5.90
C CYS A 21 14.92 -12.75 -7.12
N LEU A 22 14.64 -12.29 -8.33
CA LEU A 22 15.08 -12.95 -9.57
C LEU A 22 16.61 -12.90 -9.73
N GLY A 23 17.24 -11.79 -9.32
CA GLY A 23 18.70 -11.66 -9.36
C GLY A 23 19.42 -12.52 -8.31
N ALA A 24 18.79 -12.83 -7.17
CA ALA A 24 19.38 -13.63 -6.11
C ALA A 24 18.31 -14.44 -5.34
N THR A 25 17.78 -15.50 -5.97
CA THR A 25 16.67 -16.32 -5.48
C THR A 25 16.87 -16.86 -4.06
N LYS A 26 18.08 -17.26 -3.70
CA LYS A 26 18.42 -17.74 -2.34
C LYS A 26 18.27 -16.66 -1.25
N LYS A 27 18.25 -15.38 -1.64
CA LYS A 27 18.12 -14.25 -0.72
C LYS A 27 16.71 -13.62 -0.73
N SER A 28 15.74 -14.22 -1.43
CA SER A 28 14.40 -13.68 -1.61
C SER A 28 13.71 -13.31 -0.29
N PHE A 29 13.79 -14.16 0.73
CA PHE A 29 13.19 -13.88 2.04
C PHE A 29 13.86 -12.70 2.77
N ARG A 30 15.18 -12.51 2.59
CA ARG A 30 15.86 -11.32 3.14
C ARG A 30 15.40 -10.04 2.47
N PHE A 31 15.19 -10.06 1.16
CA PHE A 31 14.66 -8.91 0.43
C PHE A 31 13.21 -8.61 0.83
N ALA A 32 12.37 -9.63 1.01
CA ALA A 32 11.01 -9.47 1.51
C ALA A 32 10.98 -8.84 2.92
N SER A 33 11.85 -9.31 3.83
CA SER A 33 11.95 -8.73 5.17
C SER A 33 12.38 -7.26 5.15
N LEU A 34 13.38 -6.91 4.32
CA LEU A 34 13.82 -5.52 4.18
C LEU A 34 12.72 -4.63 3.57
N CYS A 35 11.99 -5.14 2.57
CA CYS A 35 10.84 -4.43 2.01
C CYS A 35 9.73 -4.24 3.06
N LEU A 36 9.46 -5.26 3.87
CA LEU A 36 8.47 -5.18 4.95
C LEU A 36 8.84 -4.10 5.96
N VAL A 37 10.08 -4.14 6.50
CA VAL A 37 10.55 -3.13 7.46
C VAL A 37 10.45 -1.73 6.86
N GLY A 38 10.95 -1.52 5.65
CA GLY A 38 10.86 -0.23 4.97
C GLY A 38 9.43 0.22 4.75
N SER A 39 8.51 -0.69 4.40
CA SER A 39 7.10 -0.38 4.20
C SER A 39 6.39 -0.02 5.51
N ILE A 40 6.71 -0.71 6.62
CA ILE A 40 6.12 -0.38 7.93
C ILE A 40 6.62 0.97 8.43
N LEU A 41 7.91 1.28 8.29
CA LEU A 41 8.44 2.60 8.62
C LEU A 41 7.77 3.71 7.78
N GLY A 42 7.55 3.46 6.49
CA GLY A 42 6.81 4.38 5.63
C GLY A 42 5.34 4.53 6.05
N ALA A 43 4.68 3.45 6.47
CA ALA A 43 3.32 3.48 7.00
C ALA A 43 3.22 4.30 8.30
N MET A 44 4.20 4.14 9.21
CA MET A 44 4.28 4.95 10.43
C MET A 44 4.45 6.44 10.12
N LEU A 45 5.30 6.78 9.15
CA LEU A 45 5.47 8.17 8.69
C LEU A 45 4.18 8.71 8.07
N GLY A 46 3.50 7.94 7.20
CA GLY A 46 2.21 8.33 6.63
C GLY A 46 1.15 8.57 7.71
N TYR A 47 1.07 7.67 8.69
CA TYR A 47 0.18 7.83 9.85
C TYR A 47 0.52 9.10 10.65
N ALA A 48 1.80 9.35 10.92
CA ALA A 48 2.24 10.54 11.64
C ALA A 48 1.91 11.84 10.88
N ILE A 49 2.06 11.85 9.56
CA ILE A 49 1.66 12.98 8.70
C ILE A 49 0.16 13.24 8.86
N GLY A 50 -0.68 12.21 8.75
CA GLY A 50 -2.13 12.34 8.93
C GLY A 50 -2.52 12.81 10.34
N HIS A 51 -1.84 12.29 11.35
CA HIS A 51 -2.17 12.58 12.75
C HIS A 51 -1.72 13.97 13.21
N PHE A 52 -0.53 14.42 12.81
CA PHE A 52 0.09 15.63 13.36
C PHE A 52 0.14 16.81 12.38
N LEU A 53 0.15 16.55 11.07
CA LEU A 53 0.44 17.57 10.07
C LEU A 53 -0.72 17.82 9.11
N TRP A 54 -1.86 17.19 9.30
CA TRP A 54 -2.98 17.34 8.37
C TRP A 54 -3.85 18.57 8.68
N ILE A 55 -4.13 18.78 9.97
CA ILE A 55 -4.93 19.91 10.44
C ILE A 55 -4.03 20.83 11.27
N ALA A 56 -4.06 22.12 10.96
CA ALA A 56 -3.35 23.13 11.71
C ALA A 56 -4.07 23.42 13.05
N PRO A 57 -3.40 24.06 14.02
CA PRO A 57 -3.99 24.38 15.32
C PRO A 57 -5.24 25.28 15.27
N ASP A 58 -5.43 26.00 14.16
CA ASP A 58 -6.61 26.83 13.86
C ASP A 58 -7.82 26.05 13.31
N GLY A 59 -7.64 24.72 13.08
CA GLY A 59 -8.67 23.84 12.54
C GLY A 59 -8.72 23.77 11.01
N GLU A 60 -7.89 24.53 10.31
CA GLU A 60 -7.85 24.55 8.85
C GLU A 60 -6.89 23.49 8.30
N PRO A 61 -7.13 22.97 7.06
CA PRO A 61 -6.20 22.06 6.40
C PRO A 61 -4.84 22.75 6.16
N THR A 62 -3.76 22.07 6.53
CA THR A 62 -2.41 22.57 6.31
C THR A 62 -2.07 22.65 4.82
N ALA A 63 -0.97 23.34 4.47
CA ALA A 63 -0.43 23.35 3.12
C ALA A 63 -0.15 21.95 2.57
N ILE A 64 0.22 21.00 3.45
CA ILE A 64 0.41 19.59 3.11
C ILE A 64 -0.93 18.95 2.74
N ALA A 65 -1.97 19.15 3.53
CA ALA A 65 -3.31 18.64 3.26
C ALA A 65 -3.86 19.19 1.94
N ASN A 66 -3.76 20.49 1.70
CA ASN A 66 -4.19 21.13 0.47
C ASN A 66 -3.45 20.58 -0.75
N PHE A 67 -2.13 20.40 -0.66
CA PHE A 67 -1.35 19.77 -1.73
C PHE A 67 -1.86 18.37 -2.09
N PHE A 68 -2.22 17.55 -1.09
CA PHE A 68 -2.77 16.21 -1.32
C PHE A 68 -4.18 16.25 -1.92
N TYR A 69 -5.04 17.20 -1.50
CA TYR A 69 -6.37 17.39 -2.08
C TYR A 69 -6.32 17.84 -3.53
N ASP A 70 -5.35 18.68 -3.88
CA ASP A 70 -5.23 19.22 -5.23
C ASP A 70 -4.60 18.23 -6.23
N HIS A 71 -3.72 17.31 -5.75
CA HIS A 71 -2.88 16.52 -6.65
C HIS A 71 -3.00 15.00 -6.49
N VAL A 72 -3.56 14.51 -5.38
CA VAL A 72 -3.50 13.07 -5.05
C VAL A 72 -4.88 12.42 -4.91
N PHE A 73 -5.83 13.05 -4.24
CA PHE A 73 -7.17 12.50 -4.03
C PHE A 73 -8.18 13.59 -3.66
N SER A 74 -9.46 13.38 -4.06
CA SER A 74 -10.54 14.31 -3.75
C SER A 74 -10.96 14.25 -2.28
N VAL A 75 -11.49 15.36 -1.76
CA VAL A 75 -12.06 15.46 -0.40
C VAL A 75 -13.16 14.42 -0.18
N GLU A 76 -13.94 14.11 -1.24
CA GLU A 76 -15.00 13.11 -1.19
C GLU A 76 -14.44 11.70 -0.96
N SER A 77 -13.42 11.30 -1.73
CA SER A 77 -12.73 10.02 -1.55
C SER A 77 -12.14 9.87 -0.16
N PHE A 78 -11.66 10.98 0.40
CA PHE A 78 -11.09 11.03 1.72
C PHE A 78 -12.12 10.77 2.83
N ASN A 79 -13.28 11.45 2.78
CA ASN A 79 -14.37 11.26 3.73
C ASN A 79 -14.97 9.85 3.66
N ASN A 80 -15.05 9.29 2.44
CA ASN A 80 -15.53 7.93 2.23
C ASN A 80 -14.62 6.89 2.90
N VAL A 81 -13.30 7.09 2.85
CA VAL A 81 -12.35 6.23 3.57
C VAL A 81 -12.54 6.34 5.08
N GLY A 82 -12.88 7.51 5.62
CA GLY A 82 -13.21 7.68 7.05
C GLY A 82 -14.38 6.79 7.49
N ASN A 83 -15.48 6.82 6.75
CA ASN A 83 -16.65 5.98 7.01
C ASN A 83 -16.34 4.47 6.94
N LEU A 84 -15.42 4.09 6.05
CA LEU A 84 -14.97 2.71 5.95
C LEU A 84 -14.13 2.28 7.16
N TYR A 85 -13.31 3.18 7.73
CA TYR A 85 -12.57 2.88 8.96
C TYR A 85 -13.50 2.63 10.14
N ASP A 86 -14.56 3.42 10.31
CA ASP A 86 -15.53 3.23 11.38
C ASP A 86 -16.26 1.89 11.27
N LYS A 87 -16.53 1.43 10.04
CA LYS A 87 -17.27 0.20 9.78
C LYS A 87 -16.38 -1.05 9.79
N TYR A 88 -15.20 -0.98 9.20
CA TYR A 88 -14.38 -2.17 8.91
C TYR A 88 -13.01 -2.19 9.60
N ASN A 89 -12.58 -1.08 10.20
CA ASN A 89 -11.38 -0.96 11.03
C ASN A 89 -10.16 -1.76 10.49
N PHE A 90 -9.79 -2.86 11.14
CA PHE A 90 -8.66 -3.73 10.76
C PHE A 90 -8.69 -4.15 9.28
N TRP A 91 -9.87 -4.56 8.80
CA TRP A 91 -10.01 -5.14 7.45
C TRP A 91 -9.72 -4.15 6.33
N ILE A 92 -9.98 -2.85 6.55
CA ILE A 92 -9.69 -1.85 5.52
C ILE A 92 -8.20 -1.65 5.33
N VAL A 93 -7.44 -1.59 6.44
CA VAL A 93 -5.97 -1.49 6.40
C VAL A 93 -5.37 -2.76 5.81
N PHE A 94 -5.90 -3.93 6.20
CA PHE A 94 -5.47 -5.21 5.67
C PHE A 94 -5.69 -5.30 4.16
N THR A 95 -6.89 -4.98 3.68
CA THR A 95 -7.24 -5.02 2.26
C THR A 95 -6.38 -4.04 1.45
N ALA A 96 -6.22 -2.81 1.94
CA ALA A 96 -5.38 -1.80 1.29
C ALA A 96 -3.91 -2.23 1.20
N GLY A 97 -3.36 -2.85 2.24
CA GLY A 97 -1.98 -3.33 2.24
C GLY A 97 -1.74 -4.57 1.38
N PHE A 98 -2.75 -5.43 1.23
CA PHE A 98 -2.67 -6.66 0.45
C PHE A 98 -2.95 -6.44 -1.05
N THR A 99 -3.89 -5.56 -1.37
CA THR A 99 -4.28 -5.22 -2.76
C THR A 99 -3.35 -4.18 -3.37
N PRO A 100 -3.36 -4.01 -4.71
CA PRO A 100 -2.58 -2.98 -5.40
C PRO A 100 -3.16 -1.56 -5.25
N LEU A 101 -3.92 -1.30 -4.20
CA LEU A 101 -4.43 0.03 -3.91
C LEU A 101 -3.32 0.98 -3.45
N PRO A 102 -3.46 2.30 -3.69
CA PRO A 102 -2.46 3.27 -3.22
C PRO A 102 -2.45 3.34 -1.68
N TYR A 103 -1.61 2.50 -1.08
CA TYR A 103 -1.53 2.31 0.37
C TYR A 103 -1.28 3.60 1.17
N LYS A 104 -0.58 4.57 0.56
CA LYS A 104 -0.32 5.89 1.17
C LYS A 104 -1.61 6.63 1.59
N ILE A 105 -2.70 6.48 0.84
CA ILE A 105 -3.98 7.10 1.18
C ILE A 105 -4.46 6.54 2.54
N PHE A 106 -4.41 5.22 2.69
CA PHE A 106 -4.86 4.54 3.91
C PHE A 106 -3.95 4.79 5.12
N THR A 107 -2.65 5.03 4.91
CA THR A 107 -1.75 5.39 6.01
C THR A 107 -2.01 6.80 6.53
N ILE A 108 -2.17 7.76 5.63
CA ILE A 108 -2.43 9.17 6.00
C ILE A 108 -3.84 9.32 6.60
N THR A 109 -4.87 8.76 5.96
CA THR A 109 -6.25 8.80 6.46
C THR A 109 -6.39 8.07 7.80
N GLY A 110 -5.68 6.96 7.98
CA GLY A 110 -5.63 6.25 9.25
C GLY A 110 -5.10 7.11 10.41
N GLY A 111 -4.10 7.94 10.14
CA GLY A 111 -3.59 8.92 11.11
C GLY A 111 -4.59 10.03 11.39
N LEU A 112 -5.21 10.59 10.36
CA LEU A 112 -6.19 11.68 10.50
C LEU A 112 -7.44 11.23 11.26
N PHE A 113 -7.99 10.07 10.94
CA PHE A 113 -9.16 9.52 11.64
C PHE A 113 -8.82 8.88 12.99
N HIS A 114 -7.58 9.05 13.47
CA HIS A 114 -7.12 8.61 14.79
C HIS A 114 -7.42 7.12 15.07
N ILE A 115 -7.33 6.26 14.03
CA ILE A 115 -7.52 4.82 14.24
C ILE A 115 -6.46 4.29 15.20
N ASN A 116 -6.79 3.22 15.91
CA ASN A 116 -5.85 2.62 16.87
C ASN A 116 -4.52 2.27 16.18
N PHE A 117 -3.43 2.94 16.58
CA PHE A 117 -2.11 2.82 15.98
C PHE A 117 -1.56 1.39 16.05
N VAL A 118 -1.77 0.69 17.17
CA VAL A 118 -1.28 -0.68 17.34
C VAL A 118 -1.98 -1.62 16.37
N MET A 119 -3.29 -1.50 16.25
CA MET A 119 -4.11 -2.25 15.30
C MET A 119 -3.68 -1.95 13.85
N PHE A 120 -3.46 -0.67 13.52
CA PHE A 120 -2.97 -0.24 12.21
C PHE A 120 -1.63 -0.90 11.86
N ILE A 121 -0.67 -0.91 12.79
CA ILE A 121 0.64 -1.54 12.59
C ILE A 121 0.51 -3.05 12.42
N ILE A 122 -0.29 -3.74 13.23
CA ILE A 122 -0.51 -5.18 13.11
C ILE A 122 -1.14 -5.52 11.75
N ALA A 123 -2.20 -4.81 11.34
CA ALA A 123 -2.84 -4.99 10.04
C ALA A 123 -1.86 -4.77 8.88
N SER A 124 -1.01 -3.75 8.99
CA SER A 124 0.03 -3.42 8.01
C SER A 124 1.10 -4.51 7.92
N ILE A 125 1.60 -5.00 9.05
CA ILE A 125 2.59 -6.09 9.09
C ILE A 125 2.02 -7.36 8.45
N VAL A 126 0.80 -7.73 8.82
CA VAL A 126 0.18 -8.96 8.32
C VAL A 126 -0.09 -8.86 6.82
N SER A 127 -0.73 -7.77 6.36
CA SER A 127 -1.10 -7.61 4.95
C SER A 127 0.11 -7.48 4.02
N ARG A 128 1.03 -6.58 4.33
CA ARG A 128 2.25 -6.36 3.56
C ARG A 128 3.22 -7.54 3.68
N GLY A 129 3.33 -8.12 4.88
CA GLY A 129 4.12 -9.32 5.11
C GLY A 129 3.65 -10.46 4.22
N LEU A 130 2.35 -10.79 4.28
CA LEU A 130 1.76 -11.84 3.46
C LEU A 130 2.05 -11.62 1.98
N ARG A 131 1.86 -10.40 1.46
CA ARG A 131 2.13 -10.04 0.07
C ARG A 131 3.60 -10.22 -0.31
N PHE A 132 4.54 -9.64 0.43
CA PHE A 132 5.97 -9.70 0.09
C PHE A 132 6.54 -11.12 0.25
N PHE A 133 6.12 -11.85 1.29
CA PHE A 133 6.57 -13.23 1.50
C PHE A 133 5.95 -14.20 0.50
N LEU A 134 4.73 -13.98 0.01
CA LEU A 134 4.15 -14.73 -1.10
C LEU A 134 4.96 -14.54 -2.37
N ILE A 135 5.27 -13.30 -2.76
CA ILE A 135 6.09 -12.99 -3.94
C ILE A 135 7.47 -13.64 -3.80
N ALA A 136 8.14 -13.43 -2.67
CA ALA A 136 9.46 -14.00 -2.43
C ALA A 136 9.46 -15.53 -2.41
N GLY A 137 8.45 -16.15 -1.82
CA GLY A 137 8.28 -17.60 -1.76
C GLY A 137 8.04 -18.22 -3.12
N LEU A 138 7.20 -17.59 -3.95
CA LEU A 138 6.96 -18.03 -5.31
C LEU A 138 8.25 -17.97 -6.14
N ILE A 139 9.00 -16.87 -6.05
CA ILE A 139 10.26 -16.74 -6.81
C ILE A 139 11.32 -17.68 -6.25
N TRP A 140 11.41 -17.85 -4.94
CA TRP A 140 12.33 -18.79 -4.33
C TRP A 140 12.07 -20.25 -4.75
N LYS A 141 10.80 -20.65 -4.84
CA LYS A 141 10.40 -22.03 -5.18
C LYS A 141 10.54 -22.29 -6.68
N PHE A 142 10.13 -21.36 -7.52
CA PHE A 142 10.04 -21.55 -8.97
C PHE A 142 11.17 -20.88 -9.76
N GLY A 143 11.90 -19.93 -9.20
CA GLY A 143 13.09 -19.31 -9.75
C GLY A 143 12.97 -18.80 -11.19
N ALA A 144 13.90 -19.24 -12.06
CA ALA A 144 13.95 -18.84 -13.47
C ALA A 144 12.67 -19.13 -14.29
N PRO A 145 11.94 -20.26 -14.10
CA PRO A 145 10.67 -20.51 -14.77
C PRO A 145 9.61 -19.43 -14.57
N ILE A 146 9.57 -18.79 -13.38
CA ILE A 146 8.66 -17.67 -13.13
C ILE A 146 9.01 -16.46 -14.01
N LYS A 147 10.31 -16.19 -14.23
CA LYS A 147 10.73 -15.12 -15.14
C LYS A 147 10.18 -15.36 -16.55
N THR A 148 10.37 -16.57 -17.07
CA THR A 148 9.85 -16.97 -18.40
C THR A 148 8.32 -16.90 -18.45
N PHE A 149 7.64 -17.28 -17.37
CA PHE A 149 6.19 -17.17 -17.25
C PHE A 149 5.73 -15.70 -17.23
N ILE A 150 6.39 -14.85 -16.44
CA ILE A 150 6.11 -13.42 -16.39
C ILE A 150 6.37 -12.78 -17.75
N ASP A 151 7.50 -13.04 -18.37
CA ASP A 151 7.86 -12.49 -19.68
C ASP A 151 6.84 -12.93 -20.76
N LYS A 152 6.43 -14.21 -20.75
CA LYS A 152 5.45 -14.76 -21.69
C LYS A 152 4.04 -14.20 -21.51
N TYR A 153 3.63 -13.98 -20.27
CA TYR A 153 2.27 -13.55 -19.93
C TYR A 153 2.21 -12.11 -19.43
N PHE A 154 3.28 -11.33 -19.61
CA PHE A 154 3.40 -9.97 -19.09
C PHE A 154 2.20 -9.09 -19.45
N ASN A 155 1.79 -9.12 -20.74
CA ASN A 155 0.64 -8.35 -21.21
C ASN A 155 -0.67 -8.82 -20.54
N LEU A 156 -0.86 -10.11 -20.37
CA LEU A 156 -2.04 -10.67 -19.73
C LEU A 156 -2.09 -10.32 -18.25
N LEU A 157 -0.93 -10.43 -17.57
CA LEU A 157 -0.79 -10.07 -16.15
C LEU A 157 -1.00 -8.56 -15.94
N ALA A 158 -0.46 -7.72 -16.82
CA ALA A 158 -0.67 -6.27 -16.79
C ALA A 158 -2.14 -5.90 -17.02
N ILE A 159 -2.82 -6.54 -17.98
CA ILE A 159 -4.24 -6.34 -18.23
C ILE A 159 -5.07 -6.82 -17.04
N ALA A 160 -4.81 -8.01 -16.50
CA ALA A 160 -5.50 -8.54 -15.33
C ALA A 160 -5.31 -7.64 -14.10
N PHE A 161 -4.09 -7.12 -13.90
CA PHE A 161 -3.79 -6.17 -12.84
C PHE A 161 -4.56 -4.85 -13.02
N THR A 162 -4.60 -4.32 -14.25
CA THR A 162 -5.34 -3.09 -14.57
C THR A 162 -6.85 -3.29 -14.37
N VAL A 163 -7.40 -4.42 -14.82
CA VAL A 163 -8.83 -4.75 -14.64
C VAL A 163 -9.16 -4.91 -13.16
N LEU A 164 -8.31 -5.57 -12.38
CA LEU A 164 -8.48 -5.69 -10.93
C LEU A 164 -8.41 -4.33 -10.23
N LEU A 165 -7.49 -3.46 -10.66
CA LEU A 165 -7.32 -2.12 -10.13
C LEU A 165 -8.54 -1.24 -10.45
N VAL A 166 -8.97 -1.21 -11.71
CA VAL A 166 -10.15 -0.47 -12.15
C VAL A 166 -11.42 -1.08 -11.54
N GLY A 167 -11.54 -2.40 -11.53
CA GLY A 167 -12.67 -3.11 -10.93
C GLY A 167 -12.80 -2.88 -9.43
N SER A 168 -11.68 -2.80 -8.69
CA SER A 168 -11.69 -2.46 -7.26
C SER A 168 -12.15 -1.02 -7.03
N PHE A 169 -11.75 -0.08 -7.89
CA PHE A 169 -12.25 1.30 -7.85
C PHE A 169 -13.76 1.38 -8.13
N PHE A 170 -14.26 0.64 -9.13
CA PHE A 170 -15.69 0.55 -9.44
C PHE A 170 -16.50 -0.12 -8.33
N LEU A 171 -15.97 -1.17 -7.71
CA LEU A 171 -16.61 -1.87 -6.58
C LEU A 171 -16.70 -0.96 -5.35
N ILE A 172 -15.62 -0.24 -5.03
CA ILE A 172 -15.61 0.74 -3.94
C ILE A 172 -16.59 1.87 -4.24
N GLY A 173 -16.60 2.40 -5.47
CA GLY A 173 -17.52 3.46 -5.88
C GLY A 173 -19.01 3.04 -5.95
N LYS A 174 -19.31 1.74 -5.99
CA LYS A 174 -20.69 1.20 -6.01
C LYS A 174 -21.15 0.71 -4.63
N LEU A 175 -20.22 0.47 -3.71
CA LEU A 175 -20.47 0.11 -2.30
C LEU A 175 -20.54 1.34 -1.39
N LEU A 176 -20.18 2.50 -1.91
CA LEU A 176 -20.28 3.85 -1.36
C LEU A 176 -21.43 4.62 -1.98
#